data_7ca3ddd7631adb4fc3a147a8ed9424c6
#
_entry.id   7ca3ddd7631adb4fc3a147a8ed9424c6
#
_cell.length_a   1.000
_cell.length_b   1.000
_cell.length_c   1.000
_cell.angle_alpha   90.00
_cell.angle_beta   90.00
_cell.angle_gamma   90.00
#
_symmetry.space_group_name_H-M   'P 1'
#
loop_
_entity.id
_entity.type
_entity.pdbx_description
1 polymer ?
#
loop_
_entity_poly.entity_id
_entity_poly.type
_entity_poly.pdbx_seq_one_letter_code
_entity_poly.pdbx_strand_id
1 'polypeptide(L)'
;RDFCLSRGLGDVYKRQVLTPVGIDTLVEESPFCLGRKTVEGKDYLLMKPIHADFALLGTYKCDEFGNCWYKGTMRNFNVVMATAADTVIAETEYLVPVGEIEPENIHTYGMCVDYIVEGERK
;
A
#
# COMPACT_ATOMS: atom_id res chain seq x y z
N ARG A 1 -14.47 -2.37 -2.02
CA ARG A 1 -13.37 -2.93 -1.20
C ARG A 1 -12.73 -4.13 -1.86
N ASP A 2 -13.54 -5.10 -2.24
CA ASP A 2 -13.05 -6.34 -2.88
C ASP A 2 -12.43 -6.09 -4.25
N PHE A 3 -12.68 -4.93 -4.84
CA PHE A 3 -12.06 -4.50 -6.10
C PHE A 3 -10.60 -4.07 -5.96
N CYS A 4 -10.11 -3.86 -4.76
CA CYS A 4 -8.70 -3.62 -4.53
C CYS A 4 -7.94 -4.95 -4.60
N LEU A 5 -7.61 -5.38 -5.80
CA LEU A 5 -7.10 -6.71 -6.12
C LEU A 5 -5.87 -7.11 -5.29
N SER A 6 -4.98 -6.16 -5.05
CA SER A 6 -3.79 -6.44 -4.25
C SER A 6 -4.13 -6.77 -2.80
N ARG A 7 -5.18 -6.19 -2.25
CA ARG A 7 -5.65 -6.46 -0.90
C ARG A 7 -6.39 -7.79 -0.82
N GLY A 8 -7.45 -7.95 -1.61
CA GLY A 8 -8.27 -9.17 -1.59
C GLY A 8 -7.51 -10.41 -2.02
N LEU A 9 -6.89 -10.39 -3.17
CA LEU A 9 -6.14 -11.53 -3.70
C LEU A 9 -4.86 -11.83 -2.93
N GLY A 10 -4.22 -10.81 -2.40
CA GLY A 10 -3.03 -10.97 -1.58
C GLY A 10 -3.29 -11.81 -0.34
N ASP A 11 -4.42 -11.60 0.31
CA ASP A 11 -4.81 -12.35 1.49
C ASP A 11 -5.22 -13.78 1.15
N VAL A 12 -6.07 -13.95 0.15
CA VAL A 12 -6.62 -15.25 -0.23
C VAL A 12 -5.53 -16.18 -0.75
N TYR A 13 -4.65 -15.68 -1.59
CA TYR A 13 -3.61 -16.49 -2.22
C TYR A 13 -2.25 -16.38 -1.54
N LYS A 14 -2.20 -15.80 -0.36
CA LYS A 14 -0.97 -15.72 0.44
C LYS A 14 0.20 -15.19 -0.38
N ARG A 15 0.05 -14.00 -0.93
CA ARG A 15 1.15 -13.36 -1.65
C ARG A 15 2.41 -13.40 -0.82
N GLN A 16 3.46 -13.85 -1.46
CA GLN A 16 4.76 -13.99 -0.84
C GLN A 16 5.76 -13.13 -1.59
N VAL A 17 6.76 -12.64 -0.90
CA VAL A 17 7.81 -11.83 -1.50
C VAL A 17 9.09 -12.65 -1.53
N LEU A 18 9.69 -12.79 -2.71
CA LEU A 18 11.01 -13.35 -2.87
C LEU A 18 12.04 -12.23 -2.84
N THR A 19 12.97 -12.30 -1.91
CA THR A 19 14.02 -11.30 -1.78
C THR A 19 15.39 -11.93 -1.66
N PRO A 20 16.41 -11.41 -2.36
CA PRO A 20 17.78 -11.87 -2.18
C PRO A 20 18.46 -11.25 -0.96
N VAL A 21 17.79 -10.27 -0.33
CA VAL A 21 18.32 -9.55 0.83
C VAL A 21 18.09 -10.36 2.10
N GLY A 22 19.11 -10.43 2.96
CA GLY A 22 19.01 -11.07 4.26
C GLY A 22 19.38 -12.55 4.28
N ILE A 23 19.83 -13.14 3.18
CA ILE A 23 20.33 -14.52 3.12
C ILE A 23 21.53 -14.65 4.05
N ASP A 24 21.59 -15.78 4.80
CA ASP A 24 22.62 -16.09 5.81
C ASP A 24 22.68 -15.07 6.96
N THR A 25 21.56 -14.43 7.26
CA THR A 25 21.42 -13.49 8.38
C THR A 25 20.31 -13.95 9.34
N LEU A 26 20.22 -13.27 10.49
CA LEU A 26 19.16 -13.52 11.48
C LEU A 26 17.75 -13.32 10.93
N VAL A 27 17.59 -12.64 9.80
CA VAL A 27 16.29 -12.44 9.13
C VAL A 27 15.67 -13.78 8.73
N GLU A 28 16.49 -14.80 8.41
CA GLU A 28 15.99 -16.14 8.09
C GLU A 28 15.26 -16.82 9.26
N GLU A 29 15.62 -16.46 10.49
CA GLU A 29 14.99 -16.97 11.72
C GLU A 29 13.76 -16.15 12.14
N SER A 30 13.48 -15.06 11.43
CA SER A 30 12.33 -14.19 11.71
C SER A 30 11.00 -14.94 11.46
N PRO A 31 9.96 -14.67 12.29
CA PRO A 31 8.63 -15.22 12.06
C PRO A 31 8.01 -14.76 10.73
N PHE A 32 8.54 -13.70 10.10
CA PHE A 32 8.12 -13.24 8.79
C PHE A 32 8.78 -13.99 7.63
N CYS A 33 9.82 -14.78 7.89
CA CYS A 33 10.47 -15.60 6.89
C CYS A 33 9.81 -16.98 6.83
N LEU A 34 9.31 -17.36 5.64
CA LEU A 34 8.68 -18.66 5.40
C LEU A 34 9.68 -19.75 4.99
N GLY A 35 10.87 -19.36 4.59
CA GLY A 35 11.90 -20.28 4.17
C GLY A 35 12.79 -19.71 3.07
N ARG A 36 13.68 -20.56 2.57
CA ARG A 36 14.60 -20.26 1.47
C ARG A 36 14.10 -20.96 0.19
N LYS A 37 14.17 -20.27 -0.94
CA LYS A 37 13.85 -20.83 -2.24
C LYS A 37 14.93 -20.50 -3.24
N THR A 38 15.32 -21.46 -4.04
CA THR A 38 16.29 -21.30 -5.12
C THR A 38 15.56 -21.19 -6.44
N VAL A 39 15.81 -20.10 -7.19
CA VAL A 39 15.26 -19.84 -8.52
C VAL A 39 16.42 -19.50 -9.45
N GLU A 40 16.53 -20.22 -10.56
CA GLU A 40 17.58 -20.03 -11.58
C GLU A 40 19.01 -19.97 -11.00
N GLY A 41 19.29 -20.79 -9.99
CA GLY A 41 20.60 -20.86 -9.37
C GLY A 41 20.90 -19.77 -8.33
N LYS A 42 19.95 -18.90 -8.03
CA LYS A 42 20.07 -17.89 -6.97
C LYS A 42 19.16 -18.24 -5.81
N ASP A 43 19.65 -18.04 -4.59
CA ASP A 43 18.89 -18.22 -3.38
C ASP A 43 18.10 -16.96 -3.03
N TYR A 44 16.86 -17.16 -2.62
CA TYR A 44 15.96 -16.11 -2.17
C TYR A 44 15.31 -16.50 -0.85
N LEU A 45 15.00 -15.51 -0.02
CA LEU A 45 14.13 -15.70 1.13
C LEU A 45 12.69 -15.51 0.73
N LEU A 46 11.83 -16.41 1.19
CA LEU A 46 10.38 -16.32 1.01
C LEU A 46 9.80 -15.61 2.23
N MET A 47 9.38 -14.37 2.05
CA MET A 47 8.87 -13.53 3.14
C MET A 47 7.35 -13.45 3.11
N LYS A 48 6.73 -13.41 4.31
CA LYS A 48 5.30 -13.14 4.43
C LYS A 48 4.97 -11.73 3.94
N PRO A 49 3.82 -11.54 3.29
CA PRO A 49 3.34 -10.19 3.00
C PRO A 49 3.01 -9.46 4.30
N ILE A 50 3.23 -8.15 4.30
CA ILE A 50 2.81 -7.29 5.39
C ILE A 50 1.34 -6.95 5.18
N HIS A 51 0.50 -7.31 6.15
CA HIS A 51 -0.91 -6.97 6.17
C HIS A 51 -1.21 -6.18 7.45
N ALA A 52 -1.97 -5.11 7.33
CA ALA A 52 -2.33 -4.25 8.46
C ALA A 52 -3.85 -4.09 8.58
N ASP A 53 -4.33 -3.81 9.79
CA ASP A 53 -5.73 -3.51 10.01
C ASP A 53 -6.08 -2.11 9.50
N PHE A 54 -5.19 -1.15 9.72
CA PHE A 54 -5.36 0.24 9.32
C PHE A 54 -4.15 0.75 8.54
N ALA A 55 -4.43 1.57 7.51
CA ALA A 55 -3.42 2.38 6.84
C ALA A 55 -3.80 3.85 6.95
N LEU A 56 -2.87 4.66 7.41
CA LEU A 56 -3.01 6.11 7.49
C LEU A 56 -2.19 6.73 6.36
N LEU A 57 -2.87 7.37 5.42
CA LEU A 57 -2.26 7.95 4.23
C LEU A 57 -2.24 9.48 4.34
N GLY A 58 -1.10 10.08 4.06
CA GLY A 58 -1.01 11.53 3.87
C GLY A 58 -1.14 11.88 2.40
N THR A 59 -2.13 12.69 2.03
CA THR A 59 -2.38 13.09 0.64
C THR A 59 -2.32 14.60 0.47
N TYR A 60 -1.93 15.03 -0.72
CA TYR A 60 -1.94 16.44 -1.07
C TYR A 60 -3.34 16.90 -1.46
N LYS A 61 -3.97 16.21 -2.40
CA LYS A 61 -5.37 16.40 -2.79
C LYS A 61 -6.11 15.09 -2.78
N CYS A 62 -7.35 15.13 -2.35
CA CYS A 62 -8.27 14.02 -2.41
C CYS A 62 -9.63 14.52 -2.88
N ASP A 63 -10.31 13.77 -3.72
CA ASP A 63 -11.68 14.06 -4.08
C ASP A 63 -12.68 13.36 -3.15
N GLU A 64 -13.96 13.69 -3.30
CA GLU A 64 -15.02 13.12 -2.47
C GLU A 64 -15.20 11.61 -2.66
N PHE A 65 -14.70 11.03 -3.76
CA PHE A 65 -14.67 9.60 -3.99
C PHE A 65 -13.49 8.89 -3.34
N GLY A 66 -12.51 9.64 -2.83
CA GLY A 66 -11.32 9.08 -2.25
C GLY A 66 -10.15 8.88 -3.21
N ASN A 67 -10.25 9.38 -4.44
CA ASN A 67 -9.11 9.40 -5.36
C ASN A 67 -8.04 10.35 -4.83
N CYS A 68 -6.83 9.84 -4.65
CA CYS A 68 -5.77 10.57 -3.98
C CYS A 68 -4.65 10.94 -4.94
N TRP A 69 -4.19 12.19 -4.82
CA TRP A 69 -3.01 12.70 -5.47
C TRP A 69 -1.93 12.99 -4.44
N TYR A 70 -0.79 12.35 -4.59
CA TYR A 70 0.39 12.56 -3.74
C TYR A 70 1.37 13.48 -4.45
N LYS A 71 1.79 14.53 -3.76
CA LYS A 71 2.77 15.48 -4.30
C LYS A 71 4.17 15.12 -3.82
N GLY A 72 5.12 15.07 -4.77
CA GLY A 72 6.53 14.82 -4.45
C GLY A 72 6.76 13.50 -3.75
N THR A 73 7.49 13.53 -2.64
CA THR A 73 7.87 12.36 -1.87
C THR A 73 6.72 11.66 -1.15
N MET A 74 5.56 12.30 -1.02
CA MET A 74 4.36 11.70 -0.44
C MET A 74 3.92 10.44 -1.19
N ARG A 75 4.26 10.32 -2.46
CA ARG A 75 3.93 9.16 -3.28
C ARG A 75 4.64 7.87 -2.84
N ASN A 76 5.71 7.96 -2.09
CA ASN A 76 6.61 6.86 -1.78
C ASN A 76 5.88 5.57 -1.38
N PHE A 77 5.57 5.37 -0.10
CA PHE A 77 4.90 4.16 0.39
C PHE A 77 3.37 4.25 0.37
N ASN A 78 2.78 5.43 0.29
CA ASN A 78 1.34 5.62 0.41
C ASN A 78 0.53 4.79 -0.59
N VAL A 79 0.99 4.68 -1.83
CA VAL A 79 0.32 3.89 -2.87
C VAL A 79 0.25 2.42 -2.50
N VAL A 80 1.35 1.87 -1.98
CA VAL A 80 1.43 0.46 -1.58
C VAL A 80 0.63 0.21 -0.30
N MET A 81 0.74 1.10 0.67
CA MET A 81 0.04 1.00 1.95
C MET A 81 -1.48 0.99 1.79
N ALA A 82 -2.00 1.73 0.81
CA ALA A 82 -3.43 1.75 0.50
C ALA A 82 -3.99 0.37 0.13
N THR A 83 -3.15 -0.52 -0.34
CA THR A 83 -3.56 -1.88 -0.74
C THR A 83 -3.24 -2.95 0.30
N ALA A 84 -2.49 -2.61 1.34
CA ALA A 84 -1.98 -3.55 2.33
C ALA A 84 -2.82 -3.63 3.61
N ALA A 85 -3.85 -2.81 3.76
CA ALA A 85 -4.67 -2.75 4.96
C ALA A 85 -6.14 -3.01 4.70
N ASP A 86 -6.84 -3.46 5.73
CA ASP A 86 -8.29 -3.68 5.68
C ASP A 86 -9.07 -2.36 5.64
N THR A 87 -8.64 -1.39 6.44
CA THR A 87 -9.25 -0.07 6.52
C THR A 87 -8.21 0.99 6.16
N VAL A 88 -8.55 1.85 5.22
CA VAL A 88 -7.68 2.91 4.73
C VAL A 88 -8.28 4.27 5.05
N ILE A 89 -7.53 5.08 5.77
CA ILE A 89 -7.91 6.44 6.15
C ILE A 89 -6.94 7.40 5.46
N ALA A 90 -7.47 8.28 4.63
CA ALA A 90 -6.68 9.29 3.93
C ALA A 90 -6.88 10.66 4.57
N GLU A 91 -5.80 11.25 5.08
CA GLU A 91 -5.78 12.65 5.50
C GLU A 91 -5.32 13.49 4.31
N THR A 92 -6.10 14.51 3.96
CA THR A 92 -5.81 15.37 2.82
C THR A 92 -5.63 16.83 3.23
N GLU A 93 -4.69 17.51 2.59
CA GLU A 93 -4.54 18.97 2.74
C GLU A 93 -5.65 19.74 2.01
N TYR A 94 -6.13 19.20 0.90
CA TYR A 94 -7.18 19.80 0.08
C TYR A 94 -8.20 18.76 -0.34
N LEU A 95 -9.43 18.93 0.13
CA LEU A 95 -10.57 18.16 -0.35
C LEU A 95 -11.19 18.91 -1.54
N VAL A 96 -11.31 18.26 -2.67
CA VAL A 96 -11.81 18.85 -3.91
C VAL A 96 -13.01 18.10 -4.44
N PRO A 97 -13.87 18.74 -5.27
CA PRO A 97 -14.97 18.04 -5.94
C PRO A 97 -14.46 16.95 -6.89
N VAL A 98 -15.31 15.97 -7.13
CA VAL A 98 -15.05 14.90 -8.09
C VAL A 98 -14.82 15.47 -9.49
N GLY A 99 -13.76 15.01 -10.15
CA GLY A 99 -13.39 15.45 -11.50
C GLY A 99 -12.43 16.62 -11.55
N GLU A 100 -12.06 17.22 -10.41
CA GLU A 100 -11.07 18.29 -10.36
C GLU A 100 -9.64 17.79 -10.43
N ILE A 101 -9.39 16.57 -9.95
CA ILE A 101 -8.10 15.91 -10.09
C ILE A 101 -8.01 15.30 -11.49
N GLU A 102 -6.98 15.68 -12.24
CA GLU A 102 -6.74 15.06 -13.54
C GLU A 102 -6.53 13.55 -13.40
N PRO A 103 -7.12 12.71 -14.27
CA PRO A 103 -7.03 11.25 -14.15
C PRO A 103 -5.59 10.72 -14.08
N GLU A 104 -4.66 11.37 -14.76
CA GLU A 104 -3.24 10.99 -14.74
C GLU A 104 -2.56 11.26 -13.39
N ASN A 105 -3.12 12.14 -12.57
CA ASN A 105 -2.62 12.48 -11.25
C ASN A 105 -3.26 11.67 -10.13
N ILE A 106 -4.17 10.78 -10.44
CA ILE A 106 -4.75 9.85 -9.47
C ILE A 106 -3.76 8.72 -9.21
N HIS A 107 -3.10 8.76 -8.07
CA HIS A 107 -2.11 7.76 -7.67
C HIS A 107 -2.71 6.62 -6.86
N THR A 108 -3.74 6.88 -6.08
CA THR A 108 -4.53 5.88 -5.36
C THR A 108 -6.00 6.07 -5.72
N TYR A 109 -6.64 4.99 -6.15
CA TYR A 109 -8.06 5.00 -6.52
C TYR A 109 -8.94 5.01 -5.28
N GLY A 110 -10.07 5.71 -5.37
CA GLY A 110 -11.02 5.84 -4.28
C GLY A 110 -11.58 4.52 -3.76
N MET A 111 -11.61 3.49 -4.58
CA MET A 111 -12.03 2.16 -4.14
C MET A 111 -11.15 1.56 -3.04
N CYS A 112 -9.91 2.03 -2.89
CA CYS A 112 -8.98 1.60 -1.85
C CYS A 112 -9.11 2.41 -0.57
N VAL A 113 -9.81 3.54 -0.58
CA VAL A 113 -9.95 4.47 0.55
C VAL A 113 -11.32 4.28 1.20
N ASP A 114 -11.34 4.10 2.52
CA ASP A 114 -12.57 3.91 3.28
C ASP A 114 -13.05 5.21 3.94
N TYR A 115 -12.12 6.03 4.42
CA TYR A 115 -12.40 7.28 5.12
C TYR A 115 -11.48 8.39 4.64
N ILE A 116 -12.04 9.59 4.55
CA ILE A 116 -11.31 10.81 4.19
C ILE A 116 -11.40 11.78 5.37
N VAL A 117 -10.26 12.33 5.76
CA VAL A 117 -10.15 13.35 6.80
C VAL A 117 -9.48 14.58 6.21
N GLU A 118 -10.11 15.74 6.36
CA GLU A 118 -9.48 16.99 5.97
C GLU A 118 -8.56 17.46 7.09
N GLY A 119 -7.26 17.52 6.78
CA GLY A 119 -6.24 17.95 7.73
C GLY A 119 -6.19 19.47 7.90
N GLU A 120 -5.69 19.91 9.04
CA GLU A 120 -5.41 21.33 9.25
C GLU A 120 -4.20 21.76 8.41
N ARG A 121 -4.35 22.88 7.73
CA ARG A 121 -3.23 23.51 7.01
C ARG A 121 -2.26 24.09 8.02
N LYS A 122 -1.04 23.68 7.91
CA LYS A 122 0.06 24.29 8.66
C LYS A 122 0.69 25.42 7.87
#